data_0ac75d6aabf01207296f9cf1a3e488dd
#
_entry.id   0ac75d6aabf01207296f9cf1a3e488dd
#
_cell.length_a   1.000
_cell.length_b   1.000
_cell.length_c   1.000
_cell.angle_alpha   90.00
_cell.angle_beta   90.00
_cell.angle_gamma   90.00
#
_symmetry.space_group_name_H-M   'P 1'
#
loop_
_entity.id
_entity.type
_entity.pdbx_description
1 polymer ?
#
loop_
_entity_poly.entity_id
_entity_poly.type
_entity_poly.pdbx_seq_one_letter_code
_entity_poly.pdbx_strand_id
1 'polypeptide(L)'
;QAYLEKIEKLRINYPVVSGELNFVFPGCYTTQVETKKANRRLENLLLEAEKFSSLARLSGARDYYPDRDIDESWKIVLRNQFHDILDGSAIGPVYEEVTESYQEAEKRARRALNFSLKTLANLIETRGEGSPLIVFNSLPWERTEPVEARLVFNTPVEAVKILDASGAETPVQLLELKEESGQWTAEVLFMAKNVPSLGYKTYRVLPAKSRGKYKSQLTASSRILENEFIRLTLDPETGWWKSLFDKKTGREFLAASGNVLEAIADEPEGMSAWETGLKEVVEKLGEKGASVKFIEKGPVRATLRVEQLFRSSKFVQDIQLYAGLPRVDIRLWLNWQERNVMVKAAFPVALNRPLATFEIPFGAINRPATGNEVPALKWIDLSDEAGQAGLSLLNDSRYGFDVKDNTMRISLVRGATYPDPEADRGQHQLAYALYPHQGNWKQGLSFRRGLEFNQPLLAEQALI
;
A
#
# COMPACT_ATOMS: atom_id res chain seq x y z
N GLN A 1 -1.82 37.18 12.00
CA GLN A 1 -2.88 37.93 11.34
C GLN A 1 -2.62 39.47 11.40
N ALA A 2 -2.50 40.08 12.57
CA ALA A 2 -2.25 41.53 12.74
C ALA A 2 -1.01 42.07 11.98
N TYR A 3 0.02 41.24 11.78
CA TYR A 3 1.18 41.59 10.97
C TYR A 3 0.83 41.63 9.46
N LEU A 4 0.13 40.64 8.98
CA LEU A 4 -0.30 40.57 7.56
C LEU A 4 -1.25 41.75 7.23
N GLU A 5 -2.21 42.07 8.11
CA GLU A 5 -3.10 43.21 7.95
C GLU A 5 -2.36 44.56 7.88
N LYS A 6 -1.22 44.70 8.62
CA LYS A 6 -0.37 45.88 8.49
C LYS A 6 0.34 45.95 7.15
N ILE A 7 0.84 44.79 6.66
CA ILE A 7 1.53 44.72 5.36
C ILE A 7 0.57 45.07 4.22
N GLU A 8 -0.67 44.54 4.23
CA GLU A 8 -1.69 44.88 3.23
C GLU A 8 -1.98 46.37 3.17
N LYS A 9 -2.02 47.05 4.34
CA LYS A 9 -2.23 48.50 4.43
C LYS A 9 -1.11 49.32 3.80
N LEU A 10 0.12 48.78 3.71
CA LEU A 10 1.26 49.48 3.10
C LEU A 10 1.15 49.58 1.58
N ARG A 11 0.24 48.82 0.93
CA ARG A 11 0.03 48.79 -0.54
C ARG A 11 1.33 48.60 -1.35
N ILE A 12 2.28 47.86 -0.80
CA ILE A 12 3.54 47.54 -1.47
C ILE A 12 3.25 46.47 -2.53
N ASN A 13 3.76 46.67 -3.73
CA ASN A 13 3.67 45.65 -4.78
C ASN A 13 4.73 44.57 -4.52
N TYR A 14 4.36 43.50 -3.80
CA TYR A 14 5.24 42.35 -3.56
C TYR A 14 5.29 41.44 -4.79
N PRO A 15 6.46 40.82 -5.06
CA PRO A 15 6.52 39.80 -6.08
C PRO A 15 5.62 38.62 -5.71
N VAL A 16 4.84 38.15 -6.67
CA VAL A 16 4.00 36.96 -6.54
C VAL A 16 4.83 35.75 -6.94
N VAL A 17 5.02 34.81 -6.00
CA VAL A 17 5.65 33.52 -6.25
C VAL A 17 4.53 32.47 -6.38
N SER A 18 4.53 31.73 -7.47
CA SER A 18 3.61 30.62 -7.71
C SER A 18 4.38 29.35 -7.91
N GLY A 19 3.94 28.25 -7.28
CA GLY A 19 4.54 26.92 -7.38
C GLY A 19 4.80 26.28 -6.02
N GLU A 20 5.45 25.14 -6.05
CA GLU A 20 5.89 24.46 -4.82
C GLU A 20 7.18 25.07 -4.26
N LEU A 21 7.25 25.14 -2.94
CA LEU A 21 8.41 25.63 -2.20
C LEU A 21 9.15 24.51 -1.45
N ASN A 22 8.89 23.24 -1.81
CA ASN A 22 9.21 22.05 -1.02
C ASN A 22 10.45 21.26 -1.50
N PHE A 23 11.37 21.84 -2.29
CA PHE A 23 12.47 21.08 -2.92
C PHE A 23 13.86 21.30 -2.30
N VAL A 24 13.93 21.61 -1.01
CA VAL A 24 15.21 21.96 -0.38
C VAL A 24 16.01 20.72 0.02
N PHE A 25 15.35 19.70 0.59
CA PHE A 25 16.00 18.51 1.17
C PHE A 25 15.41 17.19 0.66
N PRO A 26 15.81 16.73 -0.53
CA PRO A 26 15.27 15.52 -1.13
C PRO A 26 15.59 14.24 -0.36
N GLY A 27 16.65 14.23 0.46
CA GLY A 27 17.01 13.11 1.33
C GLY A 27 15.92 12.80 2.35
N CYS A 28 15.23 13.82 2.86
CA CYS A 28 14.15 13.68 3.85
C CYS A 28 12.97 12.82 3.36
N TYR A 29 12.76 12.69 2.04
CA TYR A 29 11.68 11.86 1.52
C TYR A 29 12.00 10.36 1.54
N THR A 30 13.26 9.98 1.75
CA THR A 30 13.78 8.64 1.44
C THR A 30 14.52 7.97 2.60
N THR A 31 14.75 8.66 3.72
CA THR A 31 15.43 8.09 4.91
C THR A 31 14.45 7.81 6.04
N GLN A 32 14.82 6.91 6.97
CA GLN A 32 14.00 6.44 8.11
C GLN A 32 12.61 5.98 7.66
N VAL A 33 12.60 5.06 6.69
CA VAL A 33 11.38 4.63 5.98
C VAL A 33 10.37 3.93 6.89
N GLU A 34 10.77 3.29 7.99
CA GLU A 34 9.86 2.67 8.94
C GLU A 34 9.07 3.71 9.77
N THR A 35 9.67 4.86 10.08
CA THR A 35 8.98 6.02 10.70
C THR A 35 7.88 6.54 9.77
N LYS A 36 8.18 6.68 8.48
CA LYS A 36 7.24 7.10 7.44
C LYS A 36 6.11 6.10 7.24
N LYS A 37 6.43 4.81 7.28
CA LYS A 37 5.46 3.72 7.20
C LYS A 37 4.52 3.71 8.41
N ALA A 38 5.07 3.86 9.62
CA ALA A 38 4.28 3.91 10.85
C ALA A 38 3.34 5.12 10.84
N ASN A 39 3.83 6.30 10.42
CA ASN A 39 3.00 7.49 10.25
C ASN A 39 1.82 7.23 9.31
N ARG A 40 2.06 6.76 8.08
CA ARG A 40 1.02 6.48 7.08
C ARG A 40 -0.02 5.47 7.60
N ARG A 41 0.45 4.39 8.20
CA ARG A 41 -0.40 3.35 8.76
C ARG A 41 -1.28 3.86 9.88
N LEU A 42 -0.72 4.66 10.79
CA LEU A 42 -1.47 5.22 11.92
C LEU A 42 -2.48 6.28 11.50
N GLU A 43 -2.15 7.16 10.55
CA GLU A 43 -3.13 8.10 9.98
C GLU A 43 -4.36 7.36 9.44
N ASN A 44 -4.16 6.30 8.66
CA ASN A 44 -5.27 5.51 8.11
C ASN A 44 -6.05 4.78 9.23
N LEU A 45 -5.35 4.12 10.15
CA LEU A 45 -5.96 3.37 11.26
C LEU A 45 -6.79 4.26 12.19
N LEU A 46 -6.30 5.45 12.51
CA LEU A 46 -7.01 6.41 13.37
C LEU A 46 -8.27 6.95 12.68
N LEU A 47 -8.19 7.28 11.40
CA LEU A 47 -9.37 7.68 10.63
C LEU A 47 -10.43 6.57 10.56
N GLU A 48 -10.03 5.30 10.46
CA GLU A 48 -10.94 4.16 10.53
C GLU A 48 -11.53 4.00 11.93
N ALA A 49 -10.71 4.11 12.97
CA ALA A 49 -11.16 4.03 14.36
C ALA A 49 -12.20 5.11 14.69
N GLU A 50 -11.97 6.36 14.28
CA GLU A 50 -12.92 7.47 14.46
C GLU A 50 -14.26 7.21 13.74
N LYS A 51 -14.19 6.79 12.46
CA LYS A 51 -15.40 6.52 11.66
C LYS A 51 -16.25 5.42 12.29
N PHE A 52 -15.65 4.26 12.59
CA PHE A 52 -16.40 3.13 13.14
C PHE A 52 -16.82 3.34 14.58
N SER A 53 -16.07 4.07 15.40
CA SER A 53 -16.50 4.48 16.75
C SER A 53 -17.68 5.43 16.69
N SER A 54 -17.69 6.38 15.76
CA SER A 54 -18.82 7.28 15.53
C SER A 54 -20.06 6.52 15.05
N LEU A 55 -19.89 5.58 14.09
CA LEU A 55 -20.99 4.74 13.60
C LEU A 55 -21.54 3.85 14.73
N ALA A 56 -20.70 3.21 15.54
CA ALA A 56 -21.14 2.39 16.68
C ALA A 56 -21.95 3.22 17.67
N ARG A 57 -21.49 4.41 18.02
CA ARG A 57 -22.21 5.34 18.91
C ARG A 57 -23.57 5.75 18.35
N LEU A 58 -23.63 6.11 17.07
CA LEU A 58 -24.89 6.49 16.40
C LEU A 58 -25.86 5.32 16.27
N SER A 59 -25.35 4.08 16.16
CA SER A 59 -26.16 2.86 16.03
C SER A 59 -26.66 2.28 17.35
N GLY A 60 -26.34 2.87 18.49
CA GLY A 60 -26.92 2.46 19.79
C GLY A 60 -25.93 2.28 20.95
N ALA A 61 -24.63 2.26 20.68
CA ALA A 61 -23.58 2.20 21.72
C ALA A 61 -23.34 3.61 22.34
N ARG A 62 -24.42 4.22 22.89
CA ARG A 62 -24.44 5.66 23.26
C ARG A 62 -23.43 6.05 24.31
N ASP A 63 -23.09 5.13 25.22
CA ASP A 63 -22.28 5.43 26.41
C ASP A 63 -20.78 5.18 26.18
N TYR A 64 -20.36 4.74 25.01
CA TYR A 64 -18.97 4.45 24.71
C TYR A 64 -18.50 5.11 23.42
N TYR A 65 -17.51 5.96 23.57
CA TYR A 65 -16.65 6.45 22.49
C TYR A 65 -15.21 6.46 23.00
N PRO A 66 -14.23 5.83 22.32
CA PRO A 66 -12.87 5.68 22.81
C PRO A 66 -12.05 6.97 22.61
N ASP A 67 -12.57 8.10 23.05
CA ASP A 67 -12.00 9.44 22.89
C ASP A 67 -10.57 9.54 23.37
N ARG A 68 -10.27 9.01 24.57
CA ARG A 68 -8.92 9.02 25.14
C ARG A 68 -7.93 8.22 24.29
N ASP A 69 -8.30 7.03 23.82
CA ASP A 69 -7.39 6.20 23.00
C ASP A 69 -7.10 6.84 21.66
N ILE A 70 -8.10 7.45 21.03
CA ILE A 70 -7.98 8.16 19.75
C ILE A 70 -7.15 9.44 19.94
N ASP A 71 -7.48 10.28 20.91
CA ASP A 71 -6.82 11.55 21.17
C ASP A 71 -5.34 11.37 21.52
N GLU A 72 -5.01 10.46 22.43
CA GLU A 72 -3.61 10.18 22.80
C GLU A 72 -2.82 9.59 21.62
N SER A 73 -3.45 8.75 20.80
CA SER A 73 -2.78 8.24 19.59
C SER A 73 -2.51 9.34 18.57
N TRP A 74 -3.48 10.23 18.33
CA TRP A 74 -3.27 11.40 17.46
C TRP A 74 -2.16 12.31 17.97
N LYS A 75 -2.10 12.58 19.29
CA LYS A 75 -1.02 13.37 19.88
C LYS A 75 0.36 12.77 19.63
N ILE A 76 0.48 11.44 19.72
CA ILE A 76 1.74 10.75 19.42
C ILE A 76 2.08 10.90 17.92
N VAL A 77 1.13 10.67 17.01
CA VAL A 77 1.35 10.82 15.57
C VAL A 77 1.77 12.26 15.24
N LEU A 78 1.03 13.25 15.73
CA LEU A 78 1.34 14.68 15.47
C LEU A 78 2.67 15.11 16.05
N ARG A 79 3.06 14.62 17.24
CA ARG A 79 4.39 14.84 17.82
C ARG A 79 5.49 14.27 16.92
N ASN A 80 5.30 13.05 16.42
CA ASN A 80 6.29 12.37 15.59
C ASN A 80 6.32 12.89 14.14
N GLN A 81 5.37 13.76 13.75
CA GLN A 81 5.42 14.54 12.51
C GLN A 81 6.31 15.79 12.62
N PHE A 82 6.98 15.99 13.77
CA PHE A 82 7.96 17.03 13.92
C PHE A 82 9.04 16.93 12.84
N HIS A 83 9.51 18.10 12.35
CA HIS A 83 10.37 18.18 11.17
C HIS A 83 11.75 17.51 11.30
N ASP A 84 12.23 17.21 12.53
CA ASP A 84 13.44 16.42 12.73
C ASP A 84 13.18 14.93 12.99
N ILE A 85 11.91 14.50 13.02
CA ILE A 85 11.53 13.10 13.23
C ILE A 85 11.01 12.49 11.94
N LEU A 86 9.91 13.03 11.39
CA LEU A 86 9.26 12.45 10.21
C LEU A 86 10.15 12.54 8.96
N ASP A 87 10.95 13.57 8.84
CA ASP A 87 11.89 13.74 7.74
C ASP A 87 13.10 12.78 7.81
N GLY A 88 13.39 12.20 8.97
CA GLY A 88 14.45 11.21 9.11
C GLY A 88 15.79 11.79 9.52
N SER A 89 15.84 13.01 10.05
CA SER A 89 17.07 13.77 10.32
C SER A 89 17.54 13.75 11.78
N ALA A 90 16.93 12.94 12.64
CA ALA A 90 17.36 12.73 14.02
C ALA A 90 18.44 11.64 14.13
N ILE A 91 19.06 11.54 15.31
CA ILE A 91 20.01 10.47 15.65
C ILE A 91 19.30 9.15 15.97
N GLY A 92 19.99 8.00 15.85
CA GLY A 92 19.43 6.67 16.06
C GLY A 92 18.60 6.47 17.33
N PRO A 93 19.04 6.89 18.55
CA PRO A 93 18.26 6.74 19.78
C PRO A 93 16.87 7.40 19.74
N VAL A 94 16.70 8.49 18.99
CA VAL A 94 15.38 9.13 18.81
C VAL A 94 14.41 8.19 18.08
N TYR A 95 14.89 7.42 17.09
CA TYR A 95 14.06 6.48 16.34
C TYR A 95 13.67 5.24 17.13
N GLU A 96 14.46 4.85 18.14
CA GLU A 96 14.06 3.84 19.12
C GLU A 96 12.83 4.31 19.92
N GLU A 97 12.88 5.53 20.50
CA GLU A 97 11.75 6.13 21.21
C GLU A 97 10.52 6.35 20.30
N VAL A 98 10.74 6.80 19.08
CA VAL A 98 9.68 6.99 18.08
C VAL A 98 8.99 5.67 17.75
N THR A 99 9.75 4.59 17.59
CA THR A 99 9.23 3.26 17.32
C THR A 99 8.34 2.78 18.45
N GLU A 100 8.79 2.91 19.71
CA GLU A 100 8.00 2.55 20.89
C GLU A 100 6.71 3.37 20.99
N SER A 101 6.81 4.67 20.76
CA SER A 101 5.66 5.58 20.81
C SER A 101 4.61 5.24 19.73
N TYR A 102 5.05 4.94 18.51
CA TYR A 102 4.15 4.50 17.45
C TYR A 102 3.50 3.13 17.72
N GLN A 103 4.22 2.20 18.35
CA GLN A 103 3.63 0.93 18.79
C GLN A 103 2.54 1.13 19.83
N GLU A 104 2.74 2.05 20.79
CA GLU A 104 1.70 2.39 21.78
C GLU A 104 0.48 3.04 21.11
N ALA A 105 0.68 3.99 20.19
CA ALA A 105 -0.41 4.62 19.44
C ALA A 105 -1.19 3.57 18.62
N GLU A 106 -0.49 2.65 17.97
CA GLU A 106 -1.13 1.57 17.21
C GLU A 106 -1.97 0.63 18.09
N LYS A 107 -1.45 0.24 19.24
CA LYS A 107 -2.17 -0.60 20.20
C LYS A 107 -3.48 0.05 20.65
N ARG A 108 -3.45 1.35 20.96
CA ARG A 108 -4.65 2.13 21.35
C ARG A 108 -5.63 2.23 20.19
N ALA A 109 -5.17 2.64 19.02
CA ALA A 109 -6.02 2.82 17.84
C ALA A 109 -6.67 1.50 17.41
N ARG A 110 -5.93 0.37 17.42
CA ARG A 110 -6.47 -0.96 17.13
C ARG A 110 -7.50 -1.39 18.18
N ARG A 111 -7.26 -1.12 19.46
CA ARG A 111 -8.24 -1.41 20.52
C ARG A 111 -9.55 -0.65 20.27
N ALA A 112 -9.48 0.64 19.93
CA ALA A 112 -10.63 1.46 19.60
C ALA A 112 -11.39 0.93 18.38
N LEU A 113 -10.67 0.63 17.29
CA LEU A 113 -11.26 0.08 16.07
C LEU A 113 -11.90 -1.28 16.30
N ASN A 114 -11.18 -2.23 16.89
CA ASN A 114 -11.70 -3.59 17.15
C ASN A 114 -12.92 -3.59 18.05
N PHE A 115 -12.93 -2.76 19.09
CA PHE A 115 -14.10 -2.61 19.95
C PHE A 115 -15.31 -2.09 19.15
N SER A 116 -15.10 -1.10 18.32
CA SER A 116 -16.16 -0.49 17.50
C SER A 116 -16.72 -1.45 16.45
N LEU A 117 -15.84 -2.20 15.76
CA LEU A 117 -16.27 -3.22 14.80
C LEU A 117 -17.06 -4.34 15.46
N LYS A 118 -16.61 -4.85 16.62
CA LYS A 118 -17.35 -5.86 17.41
C LYS A 118 -18.70 -5.33 17.87
N THR A 119 -18.76 -4.09 18.35
CA THR A 119 -20.00 -3.45 18.75
C THR A 119 -20.99 -3.37 17.60
N LEU A 120 -20.53 -2.92 16.41
CA LEU A 120 -21.36 -2.88 15.21
C LEU A 120 -21.79 -4.28 14.78
N ALA A 121 -20.89 -5.26 14.79
CA ALA A 121 -21.19 -6.64 14.43
C ALA A 121 -22.29 -7.24 15.30
N ASN A 122 -22.30 -6.92 16.61
CA ASN A 122 -23.33 -7.39 17.55
C ASN A 122 -24.70 -6.73 17.34
N LEU A 123 -24.77 -5.60 16.66
CA LEU A 123 -26.03 -4.93 16.31
C LEU A 123 -26.66 -5.45 15.01
N ILE A 124 -25.89 -6.20 14.23
CA ILE A 124 -26.32 -6.74 12.94
C ILE A 124 -27.05 -8.05 13.14
N GLU A 125 -28.24 -8.19 12.52
CA GLU A 125 -28.96 -9.46 12.50
C GLU A 125 -28.17 -10.51 11.72
N THR A 126 -27.69 -11.51 12.45
CA THR A 126 -26.79 -12.54 11.90
C THR A 126 -27.30 -13.97 12.12
N ARG A 127 -28.60 -14.18 12.39
CA ARG A 127 -29.18 -15.52 12.53
C ARG A 127 -29.07 -16.36 11.26
N GLY A 128 -28.82 -17.65 11.40
CA GLY A 128 -28.71 -18.59 10.30
C GLY A 128 -27.60 -19.62 10.50
N GLU A 129 -27.48 -20.57 9.59
CA GLU A 129 -26.46 -21.62 9.64
C GLU A 129 -25.05 -21.04 9.41
N GLY A 130 -24.04 -21.55 10.15
CA GLY A 130 -22.65 -21.15 10.07
C GLY A 130 -22.31 -19.88 10.88
N SER A 131 -21.04 -19.60 11.02
CA SER A 131 -20.54 -18.40 11.74
C SER A 131 -20.68 -17.15 10.86
N PRO A 132 -21.23 -16.05 11.38
CA PRO A 132 -21.30 -14.80 10.61
C PRO A 132 -19.92 -14.16 10.47
N LEU A 133 -19.65 -13.67 9.25
CA LEU A 133 -18.48 -12.86 8.91
C LEU A 133 -18.99 -11.55 8.33
N ILE A 134 -18.61 -10.44 8.95
CA ILE A 134 -19.03 -9.11 8.53
C ILE A 134 -17.81 -8.42 7.90
N VAL A 135 -18.00 -7.91 6.68
CA VAL A 135 -16.99 -7.13 5.95
C VAL A 135 -17.39 -5.67 5.94
N PHE A 136 -16.56 -4.83 6.51
CA PHE A 136 -16.78 -3.40 6.64
C PHE A 136 -15.96 -2.61 5.62
N ASN A 137 -16.54 -1.51 5.13
CA ASN A 137 -15.92 -0.56 4.22
C ASN A 137 -15.82 0.82 4.90
N SER A 138 -14.59 1.28 5.14
CA SER A 138 -14.31 2.58 5.75
C SER A 138 -14.36 3.76 4.77
N LEU A 139 -14.51 3.51 3.44
CA LEU A 139 -14.45 4.54 2.41
C LEU A 139 -15.85 4.95 1.90
N PRO A 140 -16.01 6.20 1.43
CA PRO A 140 -17.32 6.75 1.05
C PRO A 140 -17.76 6.37 -0.38
N TRP A 141 -17.44 5.17 -0.85
CA TRP A 141 -17.92 4.57 -2.10
C TRP A 141 -18.00 3.06 -1.99
N GLU A 142 -18.84 2.45 -2.82
CA GLU A 142 -18.96 0.99 -2.93
C GLU A 142 -17.65 0.38 -3.45
N ARG A 143 -17.26 -0.79 -2.90
CA ARG A 143 -16.02 -1.47 -3.23
C ARG A 143 -16.24 -2.96 -3.52
N THR A 144 -15.42 -3.46 -4.45
CA THR A 144 -15.24 -4.90 -4.69
C THR A 144 -13.75 -5.19 -4.60
N GLU A 145 -13.32 -5.88 -3.53
CA GLU A 145 -11.90 -6.11 -3.26
C GLU A 145 -11.64 -7.45 -2.55
N PRO A 146 -10.39 -7.95 -2.62
CA PRO A 146 -9.98 -9.11 -1.87
C PRO A 146 -9.99 -8.79 -0.36
N VAL A 147 -10.45 -9.77 0.42
CA VAL A 147 -10.48 -9.72 1.88
C VAL A 147 -9.71 -10.90 2.43
N GLU A 148 -8.67 -10.64 3.19
CA GLU A 148 -8.02 -11.64 4.03
C GLU A 148 -8.74 -11.67 5.38
N ALA A 149 -9.17 -12.85 5.83
CA ALA A 149 -9.87 -13.02 7.09
C ALA A 149 -9.30 -14.20 7.87
N ARG A 150 -9.12 -13.99 9.18
CA ARG A 150 -8.79 -15.04 10.14
C ARG A 150 -10.08 -15.56 10.75
N LEU A 151 -10.35 -16.84 10.56
CA LEU A 151 -11.54 -17.53 11.02
C LEU A 151 -11.20 -18.52 12.12
N VAL A 152 -12.03 -18.58 13.16
CA VAL A 152 -11.82 -19.44 14.31
C VAL A 152 -12.95 -20.46 14.40
N PHE A 153 -12.61 -21.74 14.65
CA PHE A 153 -13.54 -22.83 14.78
C PHE A 153 -13.20 -23.67 16.03
N ASN A 154 -14.26 -24.08 16.74
CA ASN A 154 -14.15 -24.96 17.91
C ASN A 154 -14.27 -26.45 17.54
N THR A 155 -14.35 -26.76 16.26
CA THR A 155 -14.45 -28.14 15.71
C THR A 155 -13.42 -28.31 14.61
N PRO A 156 -13.00 -29.56 14.32
CA PRO A 156 -12.07 -29.83 13.22
C PRO A 156 -12.58 -29.29 11.88
N VAL A 157 -11.67 -28.63 11.14
CA VAL A 157 -11.96 -28.05 9.83
C VAL A 157 -10.87 -28.47 8.85
N GLU A 158 -11.26 -29.00 7.68
CA GLU A 158 -10.34 -29.36 6.59
C GLU A 158 -10.37 -28.29 5.47
N ALA A 159 -11.50 -27.60 5.32
CA ALA A 159 -11.73 -26.55 4.37
C ALA A 159 -12.82 -25.60 4.86
N VAL A 160 -12.97 -24.45 4.21
CA VAL A 160 -13.95 -23.42 4.54
C VAL A 160 -14.81 -23.12 3.32
N LYS A 161 -16.11 -22.93 3.54
CA LYS A 161 -17.03 -22.32 2.58
C LYS A 161 -17.47 -20.96 3.09
N ILE A 162 -17.61 -20.01 2.17
CA ILE A 162 -18.15 -18.67 2.45
C ILE A 162 -19.38 -18.48 1.56
N LEU A 163 -20.52 -18.20 2.18
CA LEU A 163 -21.76 -17.89 1.48
C LEU A 163 -22.04 -16.39 1.62
N ASP A 164 -22.53 -15.76 0.58
CA ASP A 164 -23.04 -14.38 0.66
C ASP A 164 -24.45 -14.33 1.27
N ALA A 165 -25.00 -13.13 1.41
CA ALA A 165 -26.33 -12.93 2.01
C ALA A 165 -27.48 -13.59 1.21
N SER A 166 -27.28 -13.95 -0.04
CA SER A 166 -28.25 -14.71 -0.86
C SER A 166 -28.14 -16.22 -0.67
N GLY A 167 -27.11 -16.69 0.03
CA GLY A 167 -26.76 -18.10 0.17
C GLY A 167 -25.88 -18.62 -0.99
N ALA A 168 -25.45 -17.76 -1.92
CA ALA A 168 -24.56 -18.15 -2.98
C ALA A 168 -23.11 -18.32 -2.48
N GLU A 169 -22.45 -19.39 -2.92
CA GLU A 169 -21.08 -19.69 -2.53
C GLU A 169 -20.10 -18.69 -3.18
N THR A 170 -19.28 -18.04 -2.36
CA THR A 170 -18.23 -17.12 -2.79
C THR A 170 -16.91 -17.90 -2.94
N PRO A 171 -16.17 -17.75 -4.05
CA PRO A 171 -14.85 -18.37 -4.17
C PRO A 171 -13.92 -17.98 -3.03
N VAL A 172 -13.40 -18.98 -2.32
CA VAL A 172 -12.49 -18.84 -1.20
C VAL A 172 -11.18 -19.57 -1.45
N GLN A 173 -10.06 -18.93 -1.10
CA GLN A 173 -8.72 -19.50 -1.13
C GLN A 173 -8.24 -19.66 0.31
N LEU A 174 -8.00 -20.91 0.74
CA LEU A 174 -7.40 -21.19 2.05
C LEU A 174 -5.91 -20.94 1.95
N LEU A 175 -5.43 -19.96 2.73
CA LEU A 175 -4.03 -19.57 2.79
C LEU A 175 -3.28 -20.41 3.83
N GLU A 176 -3.83 -20.54 5.02
CA GLU A 176 -3.26 -21.30 6.12
C GLU A 176 -4.36 -21.96 6.93
N LEU A 177 -4.05 -23.13 7.52
CA LEU A 177 -4.90 -23.83 8.47
C LEU A 177 -4.02 -24.34 9.61
N LYS A 178 -4.35 -23.95 10.84
CA LYS A 178 -3.63 -24.37 12.06
C LYS A 178 -4.61 -24.90 13.09
N GLU A 179 -4.12 -25.84 13.88
CA GLU A 179 -4.77 -26.29 15.11
C GLU A 179 -3.86 -26.00 16.30
N GLU A 180 -4.38 -25.28 17.28
CA GLU A 180 -3.69 -24.97 18.52
C GLU A 180 -4.62 -25.18 19.72
N SER A 181 -4.29 -26.10 20.61
CA SER A 181 -5.04 -26.37 21.85
C SER A 181 -6.53 -26.69 21.63
N GLY A 182 -6.84 -27.44 20.58
CA GLY A 182 -8.23 -27.83 20.25
C GLY A 182 -9.04 -26.75 19.52
N GLN A 183 -8.46 -25.61 19.24
CA GLN A 183 -9.04 -24.55 18.42
C GLN A 183 -8.42 -24.53 17.03
N TRP A 184 -9.25 -24.48 16.01
CA TRP A 184 -8.84 -24.39 14.61
C TRP A 184 -8.88 -22.96 14.11
N THR A 185 -7.82 -22.53 13.46
CA THR A 185 -7.72 -21.20 12.84
C THR A 185 -7.46 -21.36 11.35
N ALA A 186 -8.31 -20.75 10.53
CA ALA A 186 -8.14 -20.72 9.08
C ALA A 186 -7.88 -19.27 8.61
N GLU A 187 -6.78 -19.05 7.91
CA GLU A 187 -6.58 -17.81 7.16
C GLU A 187 -7.10 -18.02 5.73
N VAL A 188 -8.04 -17.18 5.35
CA VAL A 188 -8.74 -17.28 4.06
C VAL A 188 -8.66 -15.97 3.29
N LEU A 189 -8.71 -16.09 1.98
CA LEU A 189 -8.81 -14.98 1.05
C LEU A 189 -10.05 -15.20 0.16
N PHE A 190 -10.90 -14.19 0.07
CA PHE A 190 -12.07 -14.21 -0.81
C PHE A 190 -12.34 -12.82 -1.40
N MET A 191 -13.13 -12.74 -2.47
CA MET A 191 -13.52 -11.46 -3.08
C MET A 191 -14.83 -10.98 -2.48
N ALA A 192 -14.79 -9.91 -1.69
CA ALA A 192 -16.00 -9.25 -1.20
C ALA A 192 -16.51 -8.27 -2.28
N LYS A 193 -17.71 -8.55 -2.79
CA LYS A 193 -18.29 -7.77 -3.90
C LYS A 193 -19.32 -6.76 -3.41
N ASN A 194 -19.27 -5.54 -3.97
CA ASN A 194 -20.27 -4.49 -3.76
C ASN A 194 -20.50 -4.21 -2.26
N VAL A 195 -19.41 -4.04 -1.51
CA VAL A 195 -19.49 -3.62 -0.09
C VAL A 195 -19.85 -2.13 -0.07
N PRO A 196 -21.00 -1.75 0.51
CA PRO A 196 -21.52 -0.39 0.38
C PRO A 196 -20.63 0.64 1.07
N SER A 197 -20.76 1.88 0.64
CA SER A 197 -20.10 3.07 1.19
C SER A 197 -20.34 3.20 2.70
N LEU A 198 -19.26 3.37 3.49
CA LEU A 198 -19.34 3.52 4.97
C LEU A 198 -20.29 2.51 5.62
N GLY A 199 -20.29 1.30 5.07
CA GLY A 199 -21.23 0.25 5.44
C GLY A 199 -20.57 -1.11 5.55
N TYR A 200 -21.41 -2.13 5.47
CA TYR A 200 -20.95 -3.52 5.62
C TYR A 200 -21.70 -4.47 4.70
N LYS A 201 -21.15 -5.68 4.58
CA LYS A 201 -21.81 -6.83 3.96
C LYS A 201 -21.61 -8.07 4.83
N THR A 202 -22.67 -8.88 4.95
CA THR A 202 -22.63 -10.11 5.74
C THR A 202 -22.35 -11.30 4.88
N TYR A 203 -21.58 -12.21 5.42
CA TYR A 203 -21.27 -13.53 4.87
C TYR A 203 -21.50 -14.61 5.92
N ARG A 204 -21.60 -15.86 5.49
CA ARG A 204 -21.68 -17.03 6.36
C ARG A 204 -20.48 -17.92 6.11
N VAL A 205 -19.83 -18.32 7.18
CA VAL A 205 -18.67 -19.20 7.17
C VAL A 205 -19.09 -20.58 7.68
N LEU A 206 -18.83 -21.59 6.88
CA LEU A 206 -19.13 -22.99 7.21
C LEU A 206 -17.85 -23.83 7.12
N PRO A 207 -17.61 -24.74 8.09
CA PRO A 207 -16.58 -25.75 7.93
C PRO A 207 -16.95 -26.70 6.78
N ALA A 208 -15.96 -27.18 6.04
CA ALA A 208 -16.15 -28.09 4.92
C ALA A 208 -15.12 -29.20 4.98
N LYS A 209 -15.46 -30.37 4.41
CA LYS A 209 -14.56 -31.54 4.30
C LYS A 209 -13.60 -31.47 3.13
N SER A 210 -13.85 -30.58 2.17
CA SER A 210 -13.00 -30.42 0.99
C SER A 210 -13.07 -29.00 0.47
N ARG A 211 -11.98 -28.56 -0.18
CA ARG A 211 -11.94 -27.25 -0.84
C ARG A 211 -12.96 -27.19 -1.98
N GLY A 212 -13.66 -26.07 -2.10
CA GLY A 212 -14.57 -25.83 -3.20
C GLY A 212 -13.84 -25.84 -4.56
N LYS A 213 -14.53 -26.33 -5.59
CA LYS A 213 -14.03 -26.28 -6.97
C LYS A 213 -14.59 -25.02 -7.63
N TYR A 214 -13.79 -23.98 -7.74
CA TYR A 214 -14.19 -22.71 -8.34
C TYR A 214 -13.62 -22.55 -9.74
N LYS A 215 -14.43 -22.04 -10.65
CA LYS A 215 -13.96 -21.62 -11.96
C LYS A 215 -13.19 -20.31 -11.77
N SER A 216 -11.88 -20.34 -11.96
CA SER A 216 -11.04 -19.15 -11.85
C SER A 216 -10.76 -18.57 -13.23
N GLN A 217 -10.73 -17.23 -13.31
CA GLN A 217 -10.26 -16.50 -14.49
C GLN A 217 -8.76 -16.25 -14.46
N LEU A 218 -8.08 -16.68 -13.38
CA LEU A 218 -6.64 -16.54 -13.23
C LEU A 218 -5.91 -17.63 -14.04
N THR A 219 -4.94 -17.21 -14.82
CA THR A 219 -3.92 -18.07 -15.42
C THR A 219 -2.56 -17.69 -14.83
N ALA A 220 -1.78 -18.70 -14.44
CA ALA A 220 -0.45 -18.50 -13.90
C ALA A 220 0.50 -19.61 -14.33
N SER A 221 1.73 -19.24 -14.61
CA SER A 221 2.87 -20.14 -14.88
C SER A 221 4.10 -19.58 -14.18
N SER A 222 5.29 -20.18 -14.39
CA SER A 222 6.54 -19.68 -13.83
C SER A 222 6.95 -18.27 -14.31
N ARG A 223 6.27 -17.69 -15.28
CA ARG A 223 6.60 -16.38 -15.88
C ARG A 223 5.41 -15.52 -16.30
N ILE A 224 4.20 -16.02 -16.13
CA ILE A 224 2.98 -15.31 -16.56
C ILE A 224 1.98 -15.30 -15.41
N LEU A 225 1.42 -14.12 -15.16
CA LEU A 225 0.18 -13.95 -14.39
C LEU A 225 -0.83 -13.26 -15.29
N GLU A 226 -2.04 -13.83 -15.37
CA GLU A 226 -3.09 -13.27 -16.21
C GLU A 226 -4.46 -13.40 -15.53
N ASN A 227 -5.26 -12.32 -15.60
CA ASN A 227 -6.67 -12.31 -15.25
C ASN A 227 -7.50 -11.78 -16.44
N GLU A 228 -8.75 -11.43 -16.21
CA GLU A 228 -9.63 -10.86 -17.23
C GLU A 228 -9.20 -9.49 -17.77
N PHE A 229 -8.38 -8.74 -17.01
CA PHE A 229 -7.96 -7.38 -17.35
C PHE A 229 -6.52 -7.30 -17.82
N ILE A 230 -5.61 -8.01 -17.16
CA ILE A 230 -4.17 -7.83 -17.29
C ILE A 230 -3.51 -9.16 -17.65
N ARG A 231 -2.52 -9.10 -18.55
CA ARG A 231 -1.49 -10.13 -18.69
C ARG A 231 -0.14 -9.51 -18.34
N LEU A 232 0.47 -10.04 -17.29
CA LEU A 232 1.82 -9.71 -16.87
C LEU A 232 2.77 -10.83 -17.30
N THR A 233 3.89 -10.49 -17.94
CA THR A 233 4.94 -11.44 -18.32
C THR A 233 6.27 -11.03 -17.68
N LEU A 234 6.92 -11.98 -17.00
CA LEU A 234 8.24 -11.80 -16.39
C LEU A 234 9.32 -12.48 -17.24
N ASP A 235 10.52 -11.92 -17.15
CA ASP A 235 11.73 -12.62 -17.54
C ASP A 235 12.12 -13.63 -16.46
N PRO A 236 12.28 -14.93 -16.79
CA PRO A 236 12.57 -15.96 -15.79
C PRO A 236 14.00 -15.89 -15.24
N GLU A 237 14.95 -15.19 -15.90
CA GLU A 237 16.34 -15.08 -15.50
C GLU A 237 16.58 -13.88 -14.59
N THR A 238 15.92 -12.75 -14.89
CA THR A 238 16.11 -11.50 -14.15
C THR A 238 14.99 -11.19 -13.17
N GLY A 239 13.80 -11.78 -13.37
CA GLY A 239 12.58 -11.42 -12.64
C GLY A 239 11.96 -10.09 -13.08
N TRP A 240 12.54 -9.41 -14.07
CA TRP A 240 11.99 -8.13 -14.58
C TRP A 240 10.72 -8.36 -15.38
N TRP A 241 9.85 -7.36 -15.40
CA TRP A 241 8.61 -7.42 -16.18
C TRP A 241 8.89 -7.10 -17.65
N LYS A 242 8.63 -8.05 -18.52
CA LYS A 242 8.75 -7.86 -19.99
C LYS A 242 7.54 -7.19 -20.62
N SER A 243 6.37 -7.37 -20.00
CA SER A 243 5.10 -6.87 -20.55
C SER A 243 4.10 -6.68 -19.42
N LEU A 244 3.40 -5.55 -19.45
CA LEU A 244 2.21 -5.26 -18.68
C LEU A 244 1.10 -4.89 -19.67
N PHE A 245 0.34 -5.88 -20.11
CA PHE A 245 -0.65 -5.74 -21.18
C PHE A 245 -2.06 -5.62 -20.62
N ASP A 246 -2.73 -4.50 -20.94
CA ASP A 246 -4.16 -4.31 -20.67
C ASP A 246 -4.99 -4.98 -21.78
N LYS A 247 -5.70 -6.03 -21.43
CA LYS A 247 -6.51 -6.84 -22.35
C LYS A 247 -7.76 -6.11 -22.81
N LYS A 248 -8.25 -5.14 -22.04
CA LYS A 248 -9.47 -4.39 -22.36
C LYS A 248 -9.22 -3.40 -23.47
N THR A 249 -8.07 -2.74 -23.46
CA THR A 249 -7.69 -1.73 -24.46
C THR A 249 -6.78 -2.26 -25.54
N GLY A 250 -6.19 -3.48 -25.35
CA GLY A 250 -5.18 -4.04 -26.23
C GLY A 250 -3.85 -3.27 -26.17
N ARG A 251 -3.53 -2.61 -25.05
CA ARG A 251 -2.38 -1.73 -24.91
C ARG A 251 -1.28 -2.37 -24.06
N GLU A 252 -0.04 -2.25 -24.55
CA GLU A 252 1.16 -2.49 -23.75
C GLU A 252 1.50 -1.21 -22.98
N PHE A 253 1.74 -1.35 -21.68
CA PHE A 253 2.09 -0.23 -20.80
C PHE A 253 3.57 -0.08 -20.54
N LEU A 254 4.40 -1.07 -20.85
CA LEU A 254 5.85 -0.99 -20.67
C LEU A 254 6.59 -0.70 -21.98
N ALA A 255 7.40 0.33 -21.99
CA ALA A 255 8.27 0.67 -23.12
C ALA A 255 9.58 -0.14 -23.13
N ALA A 256 9.98 -0.66 -21.97
CA ALA A 256 11.13 -1.52 -21.74
C ALA A 256 10.86 -2.38 -20.50
N SER A 257 11.85 -3.13 -20.00
CA SER A 257 11.69 -3.92 -18.78
C SER A 257 11.26 -3.07 -17.59
N GLY A 258 10.17 -3.46 -16.94
CA GLY A 258 9.64 -2.79 -15.76
C GLY A 258 9.93 -3.56 -14.46
N ASN A 259 9.62 -2.95 -13.32
CA ASN A 259 9.94 -3.46 -11.99
C ASN A 259 11.42 -3.83 -11.84
N VAL A 260 12.27 -3.03 -12.49
CA VAL A 260 13.73 -3.16 -12.37
C VAL A 260 14.16 -2.46 -11.10
N LEU A 261 14.73 -3.20 -10.17
CA LEU A 261 15.29 -2.62 -8.96
C LEU A 261 16.68 -2.05 -9.29
N GLU A 262 16.80 -0.72 -9.29
CA GLU A 262 18.02 0.01 -9.61
C GLU A 262 18.73 0.41 -8.32
N ALA A 263 19.91 -0.16 -8.05
CA ALA A 263 20.82 0.31 -7.01
C ALA A 263 21.64 1.48 -7.54
N ILE A 264 21.52 2.64 -6.91
CA ILE A 264 22.11 3.90 -7.34
C ILE A 264 23.11 4.33 -6.27
N ALA A 265 24.34 4.67 -6.65
CA ALA A 265 25.31 5.24 -5.73
C ALA A 265 24.78 6.58 -5.18
N ASP A 266 24.92 6.79 -3.87
CA ASP A 266 24.45 7.97 -3.18
C ASP A 266 25.59 8.59 -2.37
N GLU A 267 26.17 9.67 -2.90
CA GLU A 267 27.35 10.35 -2.37
C GLU A 267 27.03 11.82 -2.06
N PRO A 268 26.22 12.09 -1.02
CA PRO A 268 25.92 13.46 -0.59
C PRO A 268 27.20 14.14 -0.05
N GLU A 269 27.34 15.44 -0.27
CA GLU A 269 28.50 16.22 0.19
C GLU A 269 28.56 16.39 1.72
N GLY A 270 27.52 16.01 2.44
CA GLY A 270 27.46 16.19 3.91
C GLY A 270 26.31 15.49 4.56
N MET A 271 25.32 16.22 4.99
CA MET A 271 24.17 15.79 5.80
C MET A 271 23.23 14.84 5.04
N SER A 272 23.58 13.55 4.98
CA SER A 272 22.94 12.57 4.11
C SER A 272 21.45 12.30 4.44
N ALA A 273 20.96 12.64 5.64
CA ALA A 273 19.52 12.57 5.89
C ALA A 273 18.74 13.66 5.13
N TRP A 274 19.33 14.83 4.91
CA TRP A 274 18.68 15.95 4.21
C TRP A 274 18.93 15.91 2.70
N GLU A 275 20.15 15.55 2.30
CA GLU A 275 20.60 15.66 0.92
C GLU A 275 20.81 14.29 0.28
N THR A 276 20.60 14.23 -1.02
CA THR A 276 20.96 13.07 -1.85
C THR A 276 22.11 13.45 -2.77
N GLY A 277 23.03 12.51 -2.97
CA GLY A 277 24.12 12.63 -3.92
C GLY A 277 24.04 11.56 -5.01
N LEU A 278 22.83 11.37 -5.59
CA LEU A 278 22.60 10.29 -6.55
C LEU A 278 23.51 10.43 -7.78
N LYS A 279 24.23 9.35 -8.07
CA LYS A 279 25.13 9.21 -9.21
C LYS A 279 24.54 8.25 -10.26
N GLU A 280 25.36 7.39 -10.82
CA GLU A 280 24.95 6.35 -11.75
C GLU A 280 24.32 5.13 -11.06
N VAL A 281 23.57 4.35 -11.83
CA VAL A 281 23.10 3.03 -11.43
C VAL A 281 24.32 2.09 -11.38
N VAL A 282 24.66 1.61 -10.19
CA VAL A 282 25.79 0.70 -9.99
C VAL A 282 25.42 -0.75 -10.27
N GLU A 283 24.15 -1.12 -10.12
CA GLU A 283 23.63 -2.45 -10.45
C GLU A 283 22.11 -2.41 -10.66
N LYS A 284 21.63 -3.16 -11.65
CA LYS A 284 20.22 -3.53 -11.78
C LYS A 284 20.02 -4.92 -11.19
N LEU A 285 19.30 -5.01 -10.09
CA LEU A 285 19.10 -6.27 -9.38
C LEU A 285 18.42 -7.29 -10.31
N GLY A 286 18.96 -8.50 -10.32
CA GLY A 286 18.52 -9.54 -11.23
C GLY A 286 19.36 -9.64 -12.52
N GLU A 287 20.19 -8.65 -12.87
CA GLU A 287 21.07 -8.71 -14.05
C GLU A 287 22.07 -9.88 -13.98
N LYS A 288 22.50 -10.23 -12.76
CA LYS A 288 23.36 -11.40 -12.47
C LYS A 288 22.55 -12.67 -12.16
N GLY A 289 21.24 -12.66 -12.42
CA GLY A 289 20.31 -13.74 -12.17
C GLY A 289 19.37 -13.45 -10.98
N ALA A 290 18.18 -13.99 -11.07
CA ALA A 290 17.17 -13.97 -10.02
C ALA A 290 16.55 -15.36 -9.85
N SER A 291 15.96 -15.62 -8.68
CA SER A 291 15.10 -16.81 -8.50
C SER A 291 13.66 -16.44 -8.73
N VAL A 292 13.03 -16.96 -9.77
CA VAL A 292 11.61 -16.77 -10.07
C VAL A 292 10.85 -18.06 -9.77
N LYS A 293 9.93 -18.02 -8.80
CA LYS A 293 9.17 -19.19 -8.34
C LYS A 293 7.67 -18.97 -8.46
N PHE A 294 6.98 -19.97 -8.94
CA PHE A 294 5.53 -20.04 -8.82
C PHE A 294 5.17 -20.42 -7.37
N ILE A 295 4.36 -19.61 -6.71
CA ILE A 295 4.00 -19.81 -5.30
C ILE A 295 2.60 -20.39 -5.16
N GLU A 296 1.61 -19.76 -5.81
CA GLU A 296 0.22 -20.17 -5.69
C GLU A 296 -0.62 -19.76 -6.91
N LYS A 297 -1.66 -20.55 -7.15
CA LYS A 297 -2.78 -20.19 -8.00
C LYS A 297 -4.06 -20.69 -7.34
N GLY A 298 -4.81 -19.76 -6.78
CA GLY A 298 -6.12 -20.01 -6.21
C GLY A 298 -7.25 -19.47 -7.09
N PRO A 299 -8.48 -19.52 -6.61
CA PRO A 299 -9.60 -18.92 -7.30
C PRO A 299 -9.61 -17.38 -7.21
N VAL A 300 -8.90 -16.81 -6.25
CA VAL A 300 -8.92 -15.37 -5.95
C VAL A 300 -7.59 -14.69 -6.28
N ARG A 301 -6.45 -15.31 -5.98
CA ARG A 301 -5.11 -14.76 -6.19
C ARG A 301 -4.17 -15.78 -6.81
N ALA A 302 -3.28 -15.30 -7.68
CA ALA A 302 -2.08 -16.01 -8.13
C ALA A 302 -0.84 -15.18 -7.80
N THR A 303 0.26 -15.86 -7.42
CA THR A 303 1.49 -15.23 -6.94
C THR A 303 2.72 -15.85 -7.58
N LEU A 304 3.60 -14.98 -8.10
CA LEU A 304 4.98 -15.29 -8.44
C LEU A 304 5.92 -14.62 -7.43
N ARG A 305 6.93 -15.36 -6.96
CA ARG A 305 7.99 -14.82 -6.11
C ARG A 305 9.26 -14.59 -6.89
N VAL A 306 9.83 -13.41 -6.76
CA VAL A 306 11.14 -13.03 -7.29
C VAL A 306 12.08 -12.76 -6.14
N GLU A 307 13.20 -13.47 -6.08
CA GLU A 307 14.26 -13.26 -5.09
C GLU A 307 15.51 -12.74 -5.80
N GLN A 308 16.04 -11.63 -5.32
CA GLN A 308 17.22 -10.95 -5.87
C GLN A 308 18.18 -10.59 -4.74
N LEU A 309 19.45 -10.60 -5.03
CA LEU A 309 20.53 -10.24 -4.10
C LEU A 309 21.21 -8.96 -4.60
N PHE A 310 21.62 -8.13 -3.65
CA PHE A 310 22.51 -7.01 -3.89
C PHE A 310 23.52 -6.93 -2.77
N ARG A 311 24.78 -7.25 -3.05
CA ARG A 311 25.86 -7.35 -2.06
C ARG A 311 25.44 -8.22 -0.85
N SER A 312 25.27 -7.61 0.36
CA SER A 312 24.82 -8.30 1.58
C SER A 312 23.31 -8.24 1.80
N SER A 313 22.59 -7.59 0.91
CA SER A 313 21.15 -7.34 1.01
C SER A 313 20.35 -8.34 0.18
N LYS A 314 19.14 -8.70 0.68
CA LYS A 314 18.23 -9.61 -0.01
C LYS A 314 16.87 -8.95 -0.22
N PHE A 315 16.32 -9.08 -1.43
CA PHE A 315 15.00 -8.61 -1.82
C PHE A 315 14.13 -9.81 -2.21
N VAL A 316 12.92 -9.89 -1.65
CA VAL A 316 11.92 -10.92 -1.96
C VAL A 316 10.63 -10.23 -2.32
N GLN A 317 10.21 -10.34 -3.56
CA GLN A 317 9.00 -9.73 -4.10
C GLN A 317 7.95 -10.82 -4.37
N ASP A 318 6.78 -10.73 -3.74
CA ASP A 318 5.61 -11.50 -4.14
C ASP A 318 4.76 -10.62 -5.07
N ILE A 319 4.77 -10.99 -6.34
CA ILE A 319 4.01 -10.33 -7.41
C ILE A 319 2.66 -11.03 -7.49
N GLN A 320 1.59 -10.30 -7.20
CA GLN A 320 0.26 -10.83 -6.97
C GLN A 320 -0.73 -10.28 -7.98
N LEU A 321 -1.54 -11.15 -8.56
CA LEU A 321 -2.65 -10.77 -9.42
C LEU A 321 -3.94 -11.39 -8.89
N TYR A 322 -4.98 -10.56 -8.75
CA TYR A 322 -6.28 -10.98 -8.23
C TYR A 322 -7.31 -11.11 -9.36
N ALA A 323 -8.18 -12.11 -9.25
CA ALA A 323 -9.38 -12.16 -10.08
C ALA A 323 -10.27 -10.95 -9.77
N GLY A 324 -10.77 -10.28 -10.79
CA GLY A 324 -11.66 -9.12 -10.61
C GLY A 324 -10.99 -7.78 -10.39
N LEU A 325 -9.64 -7.70 -10.33
CA LEU A 325 -8.93 -6.43 -10.16
C LEU A 325 -7.99 -6.10 -11.33
N PRO A 326 -8.07 -4.90 -11.91
CA PRO A 326 -7.15 -4.42 -12.96
C PRO A 326 -5.85 -3.84 -12.36
N ARG A 327 -5.21 -4.54 -11.42
CA ARG A 327 -4.05 -4.05 -10.67
C ARG A 327 -3.09 -5.22 -10.41
N VAL A 328 -1.80 -4.97 -10.50
CA VAL A 328 -0.75 -5.90 -10.08
C VAL A 328 -0.13 -5.38 -8.80
N ASP A 329 -0.25 -6.14 -7.72
CA ASP A 329 0.29 -5.82 -6.41
C ASP A 329 1.65 -6.48 -6.21
N ILE A 330 2.58 -5.76 -5.60
CA ILE A 330 3.90 -6.26 -5.21
C ILE A 330 4.03 -6.11 -3.69
N ARG A 331 4.21 -7.24 -2.99
CA ARG A 331 4.63 -7.23 -1.58
C ARG A 331 6.13 -7.49 -1.54
N LEU A 332 6.89 -6.54 -1.03
CA LEU A 332 8.35 -6.61 -0.94
C LEU A 332 8.79 -6.79 0.51
N TRP A 333 9.59 -7.82 0.74
CA TRP A 333 10.41 -8.00 1.94
C TRP A 333 11.86 -7.78 1.56
N LEU A 334 12.57 -7.00 2.34
CA LEU A 334 13.99 -6.80 2.13
C LEU A 334 14.74 -6.82 3.45
N ASN A 335 15.95 -7.36 3.42
CA ASN A 335 16.95 -7.22 4.48
C ASN A 335 18.05 -6.31 3.95
N TRP A 336 18.02 -5.04 4.37
CA TRP A 336 18.91 -3.99 3.89
C TRP A 336 20.18 -3.89 4.74
N GLN A 337 21.36 -3.92 4.13
CA GLN A 337 22.64 -3.91 4.84
C GLN A 337 23.62 -2.86 4.29
N GLU A 338 23.23 -2.11 3.28
CA GLU A 338 24.14 -1.23 2.55
C GLU A 338 24.08 0.21 3.08
N ARG A 339 25.15 0.97 2.80
CA ARG A 339 25.27 2.40 3.05
C ARG A 339 25.63 3.11 1.74
N ASN A 340 25.26 4.39 1.65
CA ASN A 340 25.55 5.24 0.49
C ASN A 340 25.01 4.66 -0.83
N VAL A 341 23.86 4.02 -0.76
CA VAL A 341 23.14 3.48 -1.91
C VAL A 341 21.66 3.72 -1.71
N MET A 342 20.96 4.07 -2.78
CA MET A 342 19.50 4.10 -2.86
C MET A 342 19.02 3.03 -3.83
N VAL A 343 17.96 2.29 -3.49
CA VAL A 343 17.32 1.35 -4.40
C VAL A 343 15.96 1.87 -4.80
N LYS A 344 15.73 1.94 -6.10
CA LYS A 344 14.46 2.35 -6.71
C LYS A 344 13.87 1.23 -7.55
N ALA A 345 12.54 1.09 -7.57
CA ALA A 345 11.85 0.29 -8.58
C ALA A 345 11.47 1.18 -9.77
N ALA A 346 11.93 0.82 -10.96
CA ALA A 346 11.79 1.59 -12.19
C ALA A 346 10.74 0.95 -13.12
N PHE A 347 9.91 1.81 -13.74
CA PHE A 347 8.85 1.45 -14.68
C PHE A 347 8.87 2.38 -15.90
N PRO A 348 9.56 1.99 -16.98
CA PRO A 348 9.50 2.71 -18.25
C PRO A 348 8.13 2.55 -18.90
N VAL A 349 7.37 3.65 -19.08
CA VAL A 349 5.97 3.62 -19.51
C VAL A 349 5.83 3.93 -20.99
N ALA A 350 5.06 3.11 -21.71
CA ALA A 350 4.78 3.26 -23.15
C ALA A 350 3.60 4.23 -23.41
N LEU A 351 3.73 5.47 -22.91
CA LEU A 351 2.79 6.55 -23.14
C LEU A 351 3.42 7.67 -23.95
N ASN A 352 2.60 8.40 -24.71
CA ASN A 352 3.07 9.50 -25.54
C ASN A 352 3.03 10.81 -24.74
N ARG A 353 4.20 11.44 -24.53
CA ARG A 353 4.37 12.70 -23.78
C ARG A 353 3.54 12.75 -22.49
N PRO A 354 3.74 11.80 -21.56
CA PRO A 354 2.90 11.71 -20.41
C PRO A 354 3.09 12.92 -19.47
N LEU A 355 1.97 13.33 -18.87
CA LEU A 355 1.94 14.27 -17.77
C LEU A 355 2.13 13.53 -16.45
N ALA A 356 3.14 13.89 -15.67
CA ALA A 356 3.40 13.33 -14.37
C ALA A 356 2.60 14.05 -13.29
N THR A 357 1.71 13.32 -12.61
CA THR A 357 0.87 13.83 -11.52
C THR A 357 1.20 13.09 -10.22
N PHE A 358 1.29 13.84 -9.13
CA PHE A 358 1.68 13.34 -7.81
C PHE A 358 0.62 13.69 -6.77
N GLU A 359 0.26 12.75 -5.90
CA GLU A 359 -0.58 13.04 -4.74
C GLU A 359 0.19 13.89 -3.74
N ILE A 360 -0.42 14.99 -3.32
CA ILE A 360 0.04 15.84 -2.22
C ILE A 360 -1.05 15.87 -1.13
N PRO A 361 -0.77 16.40 0.08
CA PRO A 361 -1.81 16.57 1.09
C PRO A 361 -3.01 17.34 0.53
N PHE A 362 -4.20 16.70 0.60
CA PHE A 362 -5.49 17.23 0.12
C PHE A 362 -5.58 17.59 -1.38
N GLY A 363 -4.68 17.06 -2.22
CA GLY A 363 -4.70 17.38 -3.63
C GLY A 363 -3.78 16.54 -4.49
N ALA A 364 -3.56 17.04 -5.69
CA ALA A 364 -2.60 16.48 -6.65
C ALA A 364 -1.94 17.61 -7.44
N ILE A 365 -0.68 17.42 -7.79
CA ILE A 365 0.12 18.40 -8.52
C ILE A 365 0.81 17.76 -9.72
N ASN A 366 0.92 18.52 -10.81
CA ASN A 366 1.73 18.13 -11.96
C ASN A 366 3.16 18.64 -11.77
N ARG A 367 4.14 17.78 -12.00
CA ARG A 367 5.55 18.16 -11.95
C ARG A 367 6.27 17.76 -13.24
N PRO A 368 7.30 18.52 -13.65
CA PRO A 368 8.10 18.15 -14.81
C PRO A 368 8.89 16.86 -14.55
N ALA A 369 9.06 16.05 -15.61
CA ALA A 369 9.78 14.78 -15.58
C ALA A 369 11.30 14.99 -15.63
N THR A 370 11.88 15.63 -14.62
CA THR A 370 13.31 16.01 -14.57
C THR A 370 14.22 14.91 -14.04
N GLY A 371 13.66 13.88 -13.39
CA GLY A 371 14.41 12.86 -12.68
C GLY A 371 14.87 13.26 -11.28
N ASN A 372 14.49 14.45 -10.81
CA ASN A 372 14.74 14.87 -9.44
C ASN A 372 13.82 14.12 -8.47
N GLU A 373 14.36 13.78 -7.30
CA GLU A 373 13.57 13.22 -6.21
C GLU A 373 12.53 14.22 -5.73
N VAL A 374 11.27 13.81 -5.70
CA VAL A 374 10.13 14.64 -5.25
C VAL A 374 9.23 13.85 -4.30
N PRO A 375 8.56 14.51 -3.35
CA PRO A 375 7.65 13.82 -2.45
C PRO A 375 6.31 13.53 -3.11
N ALA A 376 5.74 12.36 -2.79
CA ALA A 376 4.32 12.07 -3.02
C ALA A 376 3.77 11.18 -1.89
N LEU A 377 2.46 11.02 -1.84
CA LEU A 377 1.82 10.22 -0.82
C LEU A 377 1.50 8.80 -1.32
N LYS A 378 0.24 8.50 -1.56
CA LYS A 378 -0.23 7.13 -1.85
C LYS A 378 -0.11 6.73 -3.30
N TRP A 379 0.02 7.70 -4.22
CA TRP A 379 0.08 7.44 -5.65
C TRP A 379 0.82 8.53 -6.43
N ILE A 380 1.40 8.10 -7.54
CA ILE A 380 1.79 8.94 -8.67
C ILE A 380 1.18 8.37 -9.94
N ASP A 381 1.05 9.18 -10.98
CA ASP A 381 0.40 8.81 -12.23
C ASP A 381 1.11 9.41 -13.43
N LEU A 382 1.28 8.61 -14.48
CA LEU A 382 1.57 9.10 -15.81
C LEU A 382 0.34 8.89 -16.70
N SER A 383 -0.24 9.98 -17.19
CA SER A 383 -1.31 9.95 -18.17
C SER A 383 -0.84 10.55 -19.49
N ASP A 384 -1.19 9.95 -20.63
CA ASP A 384 -0.79 10.48 -21.93
C ASP A 384 -1.39 11.88 -22.18
N GLU A 385 -0.74 12.69 -23.03
CA GLU A 385 -1.16 14.07 -23.36
C GLU A 385 -2.60 14.12 -23.87
N ALA A 386 -3.03 13.12 -24.62
CA ALA A 386 -4.38 13.01 -25.16
C ALA A 386 -5.42 12.57 -24.11
N GLY A 387 -4.99 12.19 -22.90
CA GLY A 387 -5.86 11.71 -21.82
C GLY A 387 -6.62 10.43 -22.17
N GLN A 388 -6.02 9.54 -22.97
CA GLN A 388 -6.64 8.28 -23.38
C GLN A 388 -6.29 7.13 -22.48
N ALA A 389 -5.09 7.14 -21.89
CA ALA A 389 -4.58 6.09 -21.02
C ALA A 389 -3.65 6.65 -19.97
N GLY A 390 -3.53 5.96 -18.85
CA GLY A 390 -2.60 6.26 -17.78
C GLY A 390 -2.16 5.00 -17.03
N LEU A 391 -1.05 5.14 -16.33
CA LEU A 391 -0.51 4.14 -15.42
C LEU A 391 -0.23 4.79 -14.09
N SER A 392 -0.93 4.33 -13.04
CA SER A 392 -0.67 4.77 -11.67
C SER A 392 0.26 3.80 -10.96
N LEU A 393 1.18 4.34 -10.19
CA LEU A 393 2.00 3.62 -9.22
C LEU A 393 1.46 3.97 -7.82
N LEU A 394 0.92 2.96 -7.14
CA LEU A 394 0.35 3.06 -5.79
C LEU A 394 1.37 2.55 -4.77
N ASN A 395 1.30 3.04 -3.52
CA ASN A 395 2.13 2.50 -2.45
C ASN A 395 1.51 2.70 -1.05
N ASP A 396 2.03 1.95 -0.06
CA ASP A 396 1.55 1.96 1.32
C ASP A 396 2.41 2.78 2.29
N SER A 397 3.63 3.18 1.91
CA SER A 397 4.58 3.67 2.92
C SER A 397 5.71 4.57 2.42
N ARG A 398 5.91 4.69 1.11
CA ARG A 398 7.03 5.47 0.56
C ARG A 398 6.60 6.89 0.18
N TYR A 399 7.56 7.82 0.26
CA TYR A 399 7.32 9.25 0.02
C TYR A 399 8.25 9.80 -1.07
N GLY A 400 9.33 9.10 -1.41
CA GLY A 400 10.28 9.52 -2.44
C GLY A 400 9.95 8.91 -3.82
N PHE A 401 9.88 9.76 -4.83
CA PHE A 401 9.59 9.38 -6.20
C PHE A 401 10.37 10.26 -7.17
N ASP A 402 10.57 9.77 -8.37
CA ASP A 402 10.95 10.61 -9.49
C ASP A 402 10.30 10.11 -10.79
N VAL A 403 10.25 11.01 -11.75
CA VAL A 403 9.92 10.71 -13.14
C VAL A 403 11.01 11.32 -14.01
N LYS A 404 11.63 10.49 -14.83
CA LYS A 404 12.59 10.93 -15.84
C LYS A 404 12.15 10.42 -17.21
N ASP A 405 12.02 11.32 -18.15
CA ASP A 405 11.42 11.00 -19.43
C ASP A 405 10.04 10.32 -19.22
N ASN A 406 9.87 9.09 -19.65
CA ASN A 406 8.66 8.30 -19.43
C ASN A 406 8.83 7.21 -18.34
N THR A 407 9.86 7.30 -17.51
CA THR A 407 10.13 6.30 -16.47
C THR A 407 9.68 6.80 -15.10
N MET A 408 8.69 6.13 -14.50
CA MET A 408 8.33 6.33 -13.08
C MET A 408 9.26 5.52 -12.19
N ARG A 409 9.71 6.10 -11.07
CA ARG A 409 10.47 5.38 -10.05
C ARG A 409 9.96 5.68 -8.66
N ILE A 410 9.95 4.67 -7.80
CA ILE A 410 9.68 4.77 -6.37
C ILE A 410 10.94 4.39 -5.59
N SER A 411 11.32 5.22 -4.63
CA SER A 411 12.46 5.00 -3.74
C SER A 411 12.06 4.01 -2.63
N LEU A 412 12.64 2.80 -2.68
CA LEU A 412 12.26 1.70 -1.79
C LEU A 412 13.00 1.77 -0.46
N VAL A 413 14.30 2.01 -0.50
CA VAL A 413 15.19 2.10 0.67
C VAL A 413 16.43 2.91 0.30
N ARG A 414 17.01 3.57 1.31
CA ARG A 414 18.24 4.34 1.17
C ARG A 414 19.14 4.10 2.39
N GLY A 415 20.44 4.02 2.18
CA GLY A 415 21.43 3.88 3.25
C GLY A 415 22.07 5.23 3.60
N ALA A 416 21.32 6.18 4.14
CA ALA A 416 21.89 7.41 4.69
C ALA A 416 22.79 7.08 5.91
N THR A 417 23.78 7.95 6.20
CA THR A 417 24.79 7.67 7.23
C THR A 417 24.96 8.80 8.25
N TYR A 418 24.29 9.93 8.10
CA TYR A 418 24.35 11.07 8.99
C TYR A 418 22.97 11.72 9.12
N PRO A 419 22.49 12.03 10.35
CA PRO A 419 23.19 11.87 11.64
C PRO A 419 23.11 10.46 12.23
N ASP A 420 22.29 9.56 11.65
CA ASP A 420 22.20 8.18 12.06
C ASP A 420 23.02 7.29 11.09
N PRO A 421 24.16 6.71 11.55
CA PRO A 421 25.01 5.89 10.69
C PRO A 421 24.41 4.52 10.35
N GLU A 422 23.35 4.12 11.02
CA GLU A 422 22.64 2.84 10.83
C GLU A 422 21.24 3.05 10.23
N ALA A 423 20.94 4.25 9.73
CA ALA A 423 19.65 4.58 9.14
C ALA A 423 19.22 3.54 8.09
N ASP A 424 17.99 3.06 8.24
CA ASP A 424 17.35 2.08 7.35
C ASP A 424 18.02 0.71 7.24
N ARG A 425 19.08 0.40 8.01
CA ARG A 425 19.62 -0.96 8.04
C ARG A 425 18.68 -1.90 8.78
N GLY A 426 18.45 -3.09 8.20
CA GLY A 426 17.60 -4.10 8.81
C GLY A 426 16.51 -4.63 7.89
N GLN A 427 15.45 -5.15 8.49
CA GLN A 427 14.34 -5.75 7.78
C GLN A 427 13.23 -4.74 7.51
N HIS A 428 12.76 -4.71 6.27
CA HIS A 428 11.65 -3.87 5.83
C HIS A 428 10.60 -4.69 5.10
N GLN A 429 9.37 -4.25 5.22
CA GLN A 429 8.24 -4.75 4.47
C GLN A 429 7.41 -3.59 3.93
N LEU A 430 7.11 -3.61 2.65
CA LEU A 430 6.28 -2.61 2.00
C LEU A 430 5.49 -3.21 0.86
N ALA A 431 4.48 -2.48 0.40
CA ALA A 431 3.73 -2.84 -0.79
C ALA A 431 3.60 -1.66 -1.74
N TYR A 432 3.62 -1.97 -3.03
CA TYR A 432 3.30 -1.04 -4.10
C TYR A 432 2.57 -1.76 -5.23
N ALA A 433 1.92 -1.03 -6.11
CA ALA A 433 1.12 -1.64 -7.15
C ALA A 433 1.10 -0.81 -8.43
N LEU A 434 0.94 -1.48 -9.58
CA LEU A 434 0.73 -0.86 -10.87
C LEU A 434 -0.74 -1.01 -11.27
N TYR A 435 -1.35 0.12 -11.60
CA TYR A 435 -2.74 0.22 -12.00
C TYR A 435 -2.86 0.89 -13.37
N PRO A 436 -2.93 0.12 -14.47
CA PRO A 436 -3.24 0.64 -15.79
C PRO A 436 -4.71 1.05 -15.87
N HIS A 437 -4.99 2.19 -16.51
CA HIS A 437 -6.34 2.72 -16.63
C HIS A 437 -6.56 3.49 -17.93
N GLN A 438 -7.82 3.68 -18.29
CA GLN A 438 -8.24 4.57 -19.34
C GLN A 438 -8.36 6.00 -18.81
N GLY A 439 -8.14 6.98 -19.68
CA GLY A 439 -8.21 8.38 -19.30
C GLY A 439 -7.02 8.86 -18.47
N ASN A 440 -7.17 10.05 -17.89
CA ASN A 440 -6.20 10.57 -16.92
C ASN A 440 -6.50 10.05 -15.50
N TRP A 441 -5.65 10.43 -14.52
CA TRP A 441 -5.77 9.99 -13.13
C TRP A 441 -7.15 10.25 -12.49
N LYS A 442 -7.88 11.31 -12.92
CA LYS A 442 -9.24 11.60 -12.42
C LYS A 442 -10.26 10.59 -12.96
N GLN A 443 -10.19 10.31 -14.26
CA GLN A 443 -11.06 9.33 -14.94
C GLN A 443 -10.72 7.90 -14.53
N GLY A 444 -9.42 7.58 -14.35
CA GLY A 444 -8.91 6.32 -13.79
C GLY A 444 -9.19 6.15 -12.30
N LEU A 445 -9.62 7.23 -11.61
CA LEU A 445 -9.86 7.23 -10.16
C LEU A 445 -8.64 6.84 -9.34
N SER A 446 -7.44 7.22 -9.76
CA SER A 446 -6.16 6.86 -9.11
C SER A 446 -6.15 7.21 -7.63
N PHE A 447 -6.75 8.34 -7.25
CA PHE A 447 -6.89 8.75 -5.84
C PHE A 447 -7.74 7.77 -5.02
N ARG A 448 -8.79 7.15 -5.61
CA ARG A 448 -9.56 6.10 -4.93
C ARG A 448 -8.75 4.84 -4.80
N ARG A 449 -8.04 4.42 -5.86
CA ARG A 449 -7.17 3.23 -5.83
C ARG A 449 -6.06 3.37 -4.81
N GLY A 450 -5.46 4.56 -4.66
CA GLY A 450 -4.50 4.87 -3.62
C GLY A 450 -5.07 4.73 -2.20
N LEU A 451 -6.29 5.22 -1.97
CA LEU A 451 -6.98 5.06 -0.68
C LEU A 451 -7.37 3.61 -0.40
N GLU A 452 -7.92 2.89 -1.37
CA GLU A 452 -8.28 1.47 -1.26
C GLU A 452 -7.07 0.59 -0.95
N PHE A 453 -5.92 0.88 -1.57
CA PHE A 453 -4.66 0.18 -1.32
C PHE A 453 -4.15 0.37 0.12
N ASN A 454 -4.42 1.54 0.72
CA ASN A 454 -3.99 1.90 2.08
C ASN A 454 -5.02 1.62 3.17
N GLN A 455 -6.29 1.45 2.83
CA GLN A 455 -7.41 1.16 3.74
C GLN A 455 -8.19 -0.05 3.20
N PRO A 456 -7.69 -1.28 3.40
CA PRO A 456 -8.35 -2.50 2.94
C PRO A 456 -9.72 -2.67 3.61
N LEU A 457 -10.59 -3.49 3.01
CA LEU A 457 -11.82 -3.92 3.68
C LEU A 457 -11.50 -4.67 4.97
N LEU A 458 -12.25 -4.40 6.03
CA LEU A 458 -12.04 -4.99 7.35
C LEU A 458 -13.03 -6.14 7.56
N ALA A 459 -12.55 -7.27 8.08
CA ALA A 459 -13.39 -8.45 8.33
C ALA A 459 -13.44 -8.78 9.82
N GLU A 460 -14.65 -8.99 10.35
CA GLU A 460 -14.88 -9.41 11.73
C GLU A 460 -15.78 -10.63 11.75
N GLN A 461 -15.30 -11.73 12.35
CA GLN A 461 -16.12 -12.90 12.63
C GLN A 461 -16.88 -12.67 13.94
N ALA A 462 -18.21 -12.56 13.86
CA ALA A 462 -19.00 -12.46 15.06
C ALA A 462 -19.10 -13.84 15.73
N LEU A 463 -18.91 -13.86 17.04
CA LEU A 463 -19.14 -15.05 17.86
C LEU A 463 -20.63 -15.15 18.13
N ILE A 464 -21.22 -16.32 17.84
CA ILE A 464 -22.63 -16.65 18.15
C ILE A 464 -22.70 -17.07 19.61
#